data_8136e0794ef15ad9a7b8298f82e7f1f7
#
_entry.id   8136e0794ef15ad9a7b8298f82e7f1f7
#
_cell.length_a   1.000
_cell.length_b   1.000
_cell.length_c   1.000
_cell.angle_alpha   90.00
_cell.angle_beta   90.00
_cell.angle_gamma   90.00
#
_symmetry.space_group_name_H-M   'P 1'
#
loop_
_entity.id
_entity.type
_entity.pdbx_description
1 polymer ?
#
loop_
_entity_poly.entity_id
_entity_poly.type
_entity_poly.pdbx_seq_one_letter_code
_entity_poly.pdbx_strand_id
1 'polypeptide(L)'
;MKTKQILLLGICAMLLCPTIEAAERWLEGYKKVLVIGAHPDDPETMCGGTMIKLRQMGVEVVSVYLTGGEAGIPGKSHEESRIIRTAEAKKACEAMGVRSIFLTQIDGNTEINKARYAELEALIEAEKPDLVITHWPIDSHRDHRVCSILVYDAWRQSRYSFDLYYGEVMTGMQTQTFAPTHWVNITEQHEQKVKAYYCHKSQDMPLVQEWHDAMEILRGMECHTKYAEAFTKQVWTE
;
A
#
# COMPACT_ATOMS: atom_id res chain seq x y z
N MET A 1 -6.93 72.64 -6.05
CA MET A 1 -6.36 71.41 -5.41
C MET A 1 -7.14 70.22 -5.92
N LYS A 2 -6.54 69.36 -6.78
CA LYS A 2 -7.18 68.16 -7.31
C LYS A 2 -6.60 66.93 -6.57
N THR A 3 -7.42 66.34 -5.77
CA THR A 3 -7.06 65.12 -5.00
C THR A 3 -7.05 63.91 -5.96
N LYS A 4 -5.88 63.34 -6.18
CA LYS A 4 -5.73 62.10 -6.95
C LYS A 4 -6.10 60.93 -6.02
N GLN A 5 -7.21 60.22 -6.32
CA GLN A 5 -7.51 58.94 -5.73
C GLN A 5 -6.56 57.89 -6.34
N ILE A 6 -5.74 57.29 -5.49
CA ILE A 6 -4.95 56.11 -5.85
C ILE A 6 -5.82 54.87 -5.63
N LEU A 7 -6.20 54.25 -6.73
CA LEU A 7 -6.94 52.98 -6.71
C LEU A 7 -5.91 51.87 -6.49
N LEU A 8 -5.85 51.32 -5.26
CA LEU A 8 -5.03 50.16 -4.91
C LEU A 8 -5.75 48.91 -5.44
N LEU A 9 -5.35 48.38 -6.60
CA LEU A 9 -5.76 47.06 -7.05
C LEU A 9 -5.02 46.03 -6.18
N GLY A 10 -5.73 45.49 -5.20
CA GLY A 10 -5.30 44.31 -4.49
C GLY A 10 -5.37 43.07 -5.41
N ILE A 11 -4.23 42.65 -5.94
CA ILE A 11 -4.09 41.36 -6.59
C ILE A 11 -4.12 40.32 -5.44
N CYS A 12 -5.28 39.79 -5.18
CA CYS A 12 -5.42 38.59 -4.35
C CYS A 12 -4.83 37.41 -5.16
N ALA A 13 -3.55 37.09 -4.91
CA ALA A 13 -2.96 35.88 -5.40
C ALA A 13 -3.71 34.72 -4.71
N MET A 14 -4.74 34.20 -5.36
CA MET A 14 -5.28 32.89 -5.01
C MET A 14 -4.12 31.91 -5.18
N LEU A 15 -3.51 31.51 -4.07
CA LEU A 15 -2.71 30.31 -4.00
C LEU A 15 -3.66 29.18 -4.44
N LEU A 16 -3.54 28.77 -5.69
CA LEU A 16 -4.18 27.56 -6.20
C LEU A 16 -3.59 26.41 -5.39
N CYS A 17 -4.25 26.04 -4.29
CA CYS A 17 -4.04 24.74 -3.70
C CYS A 17 -4.31 23.71 -4.81
N PRO A 18 -3.38 22.81 -5.15
CA PRO A 18 -3.64 21.82 -6.17
C PRO A 18 -4.92 21.09 -5.78
N THR A 19 -5.85 20.94 -6.74
CA THR A 19 -7.04 20.14 -6.52
C THR A 19 -6.60 18.71 -6.19
N ILE A 20 -7.41 17.99 -5.41
CA ILE A 20 -7.16 16.58 -5.05
C ILE A 20 -6.83 15.74 -6.29
N GLU A 21 -7.53 15.98 -7.41
CA GLU A 21 -7.25 15.34 -8.71
C GLU A 21 -5.83 15.61 -9.22
N ALA A 22 -5.27 16.80 -8.98
CA ALA A 22 -3.89 17.09 -9.36
C ALA A 22 -2.88 16.36 -8.47
N ALA A 23 -3.21 16.13 -7.20
CA ALA A 23 -2.37 15.38 -6.27
C ALA A 23 -2.35 13.87 -6.55
N GLU A 24 -3.34 13.33 -7.23
CA GLU A 24 -3.48 11.90 -7.54
C GLU A 24 -3.00 11.51 -8.96
N ARG A 25 -2.59 12.46 -9.78
CA ARG A 25 -2.10 12.18 -11.15
C ARG A 25 -0.95 11.19 -11.21
N TRP A 26 -0.26 10.98 -10.10
CA TRP A 26 0.81 9.99 -10.04
C TRP A 26 0.32 8.55 -10.23
N LEU A 27 -1.00 8.28 -10.06
CA LEU A 27 -1.62 6.97 -10.36
C LEU A 27 -1.91 6.77 -11.85
N GLU A 28 -1.86 7.83 -12.66
CA GLU A 28 -2.19 7.75 -14.08
C GLU A 28 -1.06 7.10 -14.89
N GLY A 29 -1.45 6.35 -15.92
CA GLY A 29 -0.52 5.75 -16.88
C GLY A 29 -0.01 4.36 -16.53
N TYR A 30 -0.15 3.89 -15.31
CA TYR A 30 0.17 2.52 -14.94
C TYR A 30 -0.83 1.53 -15.57
N LYS A 31 -0.33 0.38 -16.00
CA LYS A 31 -1.12 -0.72 -16.58
C LYS A 31 -1.16 -1.92 -15.66
N LYS A 32 -0.07 -2.17 -14.94
CA LYS A 32 0.05 -3.26 -13.97
C LYS A 32 0.74 -2.80 -12.68
N VAL A 33 0.08 -3.08 -11.56
CA VAL A 33 0.56 -2.75 -10.21
C VAL A 33 0.65 -4.01 -9.37
N LEU A 34 1.78 -4.21 -8.70
CA LEU A 34 1.92 -5.20 -7.64
C LEU A 34 1.87 -4.51 -6.28
N VAL A 35 1.11 -5.08 -5.37
CA VAL A 35 1.16 -4.72 -3.95
C VAL A 35 1.73 -5.90 -3.19
N ILE A 36 2.94 -5.75 -2.65
CA ILE A 36 3.70 -6.83 -2.04
C ILE A 36 3.73 -6.62 -0.53
N GLY A 37 2.95 -7.43 0.20
CA GLY A 37 2.92 -7.48 1.66
C GLY A 37 3.60 -8.73 2.21
N ALA A 38 3.91 -8.73 3.50
CA ALA A 38 4.51 -9.87 4.18
C ALA A 38 3.49 -10.99 4.44
N HIS A 39 2.29 -10.62 4.91
CA HIS A 39 1.26 -11.57 5.35
C HIS A 39 -0.06 -11.38 4.60
N PRO A 40 -0.92 -12.43 4.59
CA PRO A 40 -2.32 -12.29 4.21
C PRO A 40 -3.03 -11.28 5.13
N ASP A 41 -3.45 -10.13 4.60
CA ASP A 41 -4.08 -8.94 5.15
C ASP A 41 -3.28 -7.63 4.94
N ASP A 42 -1.94 -7.68 4.85
CA ASP A 42 -1.12 -6.49 4.69
C ASP A 42 -1.46 -5.66 3.44
N PRO A 43 -1.55 -6.24 2.23
CA PRO A 43 -1.90 -5.47 1.04
C PRO A 43 -3.25 -4.78 1.16
N GLU A 44 -4.23 -5.48 1.73
CA GLU A 44 -5.60 -4.99 1.91
C GLU A 44 -5.66 -3.83 2.91
N THR A 45 -4.97 -3.97 4.02
CA THR A 45 -4.95 -2.94 5.07
C THR A 45 -4.09 -1.75 4.67
N MET A 46 -2.93 -1.99 4.07
CA MET A 46 -1.99 -0.94 3.64
C MET A 46 -2.56 -0.06 2.53
N CYS A 47 -3.14 -0.65 1.47
CA CYS A 47 -3.57 0.11 0.31
C CYS A 47 -4.77 -0.48 -0.45
N GLY A 48 -5.69 -1.13 0.26
CA GLY A 48 -6.89 -1.73 -0.34
C GLY A 48 -7.76 -0.73 -1.11
N GLY A 49 -7.90 0.48 -0.60
CA GLY A 49 -8.64 1.55 -1.27
C GLY A 49 -7.97 1.98 -2.58
N THR A 50 -6.65 2.16 -2.57
CA THR A 50 -5.86 2.45 -3.77
C THR A 50 -5.95 1.31 -4.78
N MET A 51 -5.88 0.05 -4.34
CA MET A 51 -6.04 -1.11 -5.23
C MET A 51 -7.41 -1.11 -5.92
N ILE A 52 -8.49 -0.87 -5.18
CA ILE A 52 -9.85 -0.77 -5.73
C ILE A 52 -9.93 0.37 -6.74
N LYS A 53 -9.40 1.54 -6.41
CA LYS A 53 -9.39 2.71 -7.30
C LYS A 53 -8.63 2.44 -8.60
N LEU A 54 -7.45 1.84 -8.53
CA LEU A 54 -6.68 1.41 -9.70
C LEU A 54 -7.46 0.42 -10.57
N ARG A 55 -8.17 -0.54 -9.96
CA ARG A 55 -9.05 -1.46 -10.68
C ARG A 55 -10.20 -0.73 -11.40
N GLN A 56 -10.81 0.27 -10.77
CA GLN A 56 -11.82 1.14 -11.39
C GLN A 56 -11.27 1.94 -12.57
N MET A 57 -9.98 2.30 -12.54
CA MET A 57 -9.26 2.94 -13.64
C MET A 57 -8.87 1.97 -14.76
N GLY A 58 -9.13 0.66 -14.62
CA GLY A 58 -8.80 -0.37 -15.61
C GLY A 58 -7.38 -0.94 -15.50
N VAL A 59 -6.66 -0.63 -14.43
CA VAL A 59 -5.31 -1.14 -14.16
C VAL A 59 -5.37 -2.59 -13.69
N GLU A 60 -4.47 -3.46 -14.14
CA GLU A 60 -4.28 -4.79 -13.57
C GLU A 60 -3.60 -4.65 -12.21
N VAL A 61 -4.22 -5.16 -11.14
CA VAL A 61 -3.67 -5.11 -9.79
C VAL A 61 -3.51 -6.52 -9.24
N VAL A 62 -2.36 -6.77 -8.62
CA VAL A 62 -2.00 -8.06 -8.03
C VAL A 62 -1.55 -7.86 -6.59
N SER A 63 -2.23 -8.50 -5.65
CA SER A 63 -1.75 -8.65 -4.27
C SER A 63 -0.76 -9.81 -4.21
N VAL A 64 0.41 -9.56 -3.66
CA VAL A 64 1.46 -10.56 -3.46
C VAL A 64 1.75 -10.68 -1.97
N TYR A 65 1.75 -11.89 -1.48
CA TYR A 65 2.02 -12.20 -0.08
C TYR A 65 3.33 -12.96 0.02
N LEU A 66 4.28 -12.44 0.80
CA LEU A 66 5.59 -13.07 1.00
C LEU A 66 5.46 -14.43 1.68
N THR A 67 4.49 -14.55 2.61
CA THR A 67 4.20 -15.76 3.40
C THR A 67 2.74 -16.18 3.23
N GLY A 68 2.40 -17.36 3.74
CA GLY A 68 1.01 -17.82 3.83
C GLY A 68 0.34 -17.49 5.16
N GLY A 69 1.00 -16.74 6.08
CA GLY A 69 0.48 -16.42 7.41
C GLY A 69 0.50 -17.62 8.36
N GLU A 70 1.52 -18.46 8.26
CA GLU A 70 1.65 -19.75 8.94
C GLU A 70 1.59 -19.64 10.48
N ALA A 71 2.15 -18.56 11.03
CA ALA A 71 2.18 -18.31 12.49
C ALA A 71 1.00 -17.46 13.00
N GLY A 72 0.11 -17.01 12.13
CA GLY A 72 -0.89 -15.97 12.43
C GLY A 72 -2.15 -16.46 13.15
N ILE A 73 -2.32 -17.77 13.47
CA ILE A 73 -3.52 -18.27 14.19
C ILE A 73 -3.08 -19.03 15.45
N PRO A 74 -3.26 -18.48 16.64
CA PRO A 74 -2.90 -19.16 17.89
C PRO A 74 -3.56 -20.53 18.02
N GLY A 75 -2.77 -21.54 18.41
CA GLY A 75 -3.24 -22.89 18.66
C GLY A 75 -3.45 -23.78 17.43
N LYS A 76 -3.18 -23.25 16.21
CA LYS A 76 -3.18 -24.05 14.99
C LYS A 76 -1.76 -24.39 14.54
N SER A 77 -1.63 -25.47 13.79
CA SER A 77 -0.38 -25.76 13.08
C SER A 77 -0.14 -24.75 11.97
N HIS A 78 1.12 -24.63 11.53
CA HIS A 78 1.51 -23.75 10.41
C HIS A 78 0.72 -24.09 9.13
N GLU A 79 0.53 -25.38 8.85
CA GLU A 79 -0.21 -25.80 7.66
C GLU A 79 -1.70 -25.44 7.73
N GLU A 80 -2.35 -25.65 8.89
CA GLU A 80 -3.75 -25.23 9.07
C GLU A 80 -3.92 -23.71 8.96
N SER A 81 -3.01 -22.94 9.59
CA SER A 81 -3.02 -21.48 9.51
C SER A 81 -2.86 -21.00 8.07
N ARG A 82 -1.90 -21.53 7.34
CA ARG A 82 -1.66 -21.24 5.93
C ARG A 82 -2.91 -21.51 5.07
N ILE A 83 -3.52 -22.67 5.21
CA ILE A 83 -4.74 -23.04 4.44
C ILE A 83 -5.85 -22.01 4.70
N ILE A 84 -6.09 -21.67 5.96
CA ILE A 84 -7.14 -20.71 6.34
C ILE A 84 -6.81 -19.32 5.80
N ARG A 85 -5.64 -18.78 6.15
CA ARG A 85 -5.29 -17.38 5.83
C ARG A 85 -5.16 -17.14 4.34
N THR A 86 -4.60 -18.08 3.58
CA THR A 86 -4.53 -17.94 2.12
C THR A 86 -5.91 -18.02 1.46
N ALA A 87 -6.85 -18.81 2.00
CA ALA A 87 -8.23 -18.84 1.52
C ALA A 87 -8.98 -17.52 1.84
N GLU A 88 -8.72 -16.90 2.98
CA GLU A 88 -9.26 -15.61 3.37
C GLU A 88 -8.74 -14.49 2.47
N ALA A 89 -7.42 -14.44 2.23
CA ALA A 89 -6.80 -13.48 1.34
C ALA A 89 -7.32 -13.58 -0.12
N LYS A 90 -7.54 -14.79 -0.61
CA LYS A 90 -8.17 -14.97 -1.94
C LYS A 90 -9.55 -14.34 -2.01
N LYS A 91 -10.38 -14.52 -0.96
CA LYS A 91 -11.72 -13.90 -0.89
C LYS A 91 -11.63 -12.37 -0.79
N ALA A 92 -10.66 -11.84 -0.04
CA ALA A 92 -10.41 -10.41 0.04
C ALA A 92 -10.03 -9.85 -1.34
N CYS A 93 -9.11 -10.51 -2.04
CA CYS A 93 -8.74 -10.15 -3.41
C CYS A 93 -9.92 -10.20 -4.38
N GLU A 94 -10.75 -11.24 -4.31
CA GLU A 94 -11.99 -11.34 -5.11
C GLU A 94 -12.94 -10.16 -4.84
N ALA A 95 -13.11 -9.76 -3.57
CA ALA A 95 -13.95 -8.64 -3.19
C ALA A 95 -13.46 -7.29 -3.74
N MET A 96 -12.15 -7.15 -3.97
CA MET A 96 -11.52 -5.97 -4.56
C MET A 96 -11.37 -6.07 -6.09
N GLY A 97 -11.60 -7.24 -6.68
CA GLY A 97 -11.36 -7.50 -8.10
C GLY A 97 -9.88 -7.57 -8.47
N VAL A 98 -9.01 -7.98 -7.54
CA VAL A 98 -7.56 -8.13 -7.73
C VAL A 98 -7.15 -9.61 -7.76
N ARG A 99 -6.00 -9.92 -8.35
CA ARG A 99 -5.42 -11.26 -8.38
C ARG A 99 -4.47 -11.44 -7.20
N SER A 100 -4.39 -12.65 -6.65
CA SER A 100 -3.48 -12.99 -5.55
C SER A 100 -2.35 -13.90 -5.98
N ILE A 101 -1.13 -13.67 -5.45
CA ILE A 101 0.04 -14.55 -5.57
C ILE A 101 0.61 -14.77 -4.17
N PHE A 102 0.97 -16.01 -3.85
CA PHE A 102 1.64 -16.37 -2.60
C PHE A 102 3.04 -16.87 -2.91
N LEU A 103 4.05 -16.27 -2.28
CA LEU A 103 5.42 -16.71 -2.32
C LEU A 103 5.67 -17.84 -1.30
N THR A 104 6.92 -18.23 -1.12
CA THR A 104 7.25 -19.47 -0.40
C THR A 104 7.91 -19.24 0.95
N GLN A 105 7.96 -18.00 1.45
CA GLN A 105 8.49 -17.74 2.78
C GLN A 105 7.51 -18.14 3.88
N ILE A 106 8.00 -18.31 5.08
CA ILE A 106 7.22 -18.75 6.24
C ILE A 106 7.07 -17.59 7.22
N ASP A 107 5.85 -17.29 7.63
CA ASP A 107 5.52 -16.27 8.62
C ASP A 107 6.30 -16.48 9.93
N GLY A 108 6.92 -15.40 10.43
CA GLY A 108 7.79 -15.40 11.60
C GLY A 108 9.20 -15.97 11.35
N ASN A 109 9.46 -16.51 10.17
CA ASN A 109 10.78 -17.08 9.79
C ASN A 109 11.23 -16.62 8.40
N THR A 110 10.92 -15.37 8.05
CA THR A 110 11.36 -14.80 6.77
C THR A 110 12.86 -14.58 6.72
N GLU A 111 13.43 -14.76 5.54
CA GLU A 111 14.85 -14.77 5.29
C GLU A 111 15.25 -13.81 4.16
N ILE A 112 16.45 -13.26 4.25
CA ILE A 112 17.12 -12.54 3.17
C ILE A 112 18.33 -13.38 2.76
N ASN A 113 18.20 -14.03 1.60
CA ASN A 113 19.28 -14.86 1.04
C ASN A 113 19.14 -14.96 -0.49
N LYS A 114 20.11 -15.58 -1.15
CA LYS A 114 20.16 -15.70 -2.60
C LYS A 114 18.91 -16.34 -3.21
N ALA A 115 18.32 -17.33 -2.55
CA ALA A 115 17.12 -18.00 -3.06
C ALA A 115 15.89 -17.07 -3.01
N ARG A 116 15.78 -16.25 -1.95
CA ARG A 116 14.68 -15.29 -1.77
C ARG A 116 14.77 -14.10 -2.74
N TYR A 117 15.97 -13.62 -3.00
CA TYR A 117 16.19 -12.65 -4.08
C TYR A 117 15.76 -13.22 -5.43
N ALA A 118 16.21 -14.43 -5.78
CA ALA A 118 15.86 -15.05 -7.05
C ALA A 118 14.34 -15.30 -7.20
N GLU A 119 13.65 -15.66 -6.12
CA GLU A 119 12.19 -15.83 -6.11
C GLU A 119 11.47 -14.52 -6.46
N LEU A 120 11.86 -13.40 -5.83
CA LEU A 120 11.24 -12.11 -6.08
C LEU A 120 11.62 -11.52 -7.44
N GLU A 121 12.87 -11.67 -7.88
CA GLU A 121 13.32 -11.28 -9.21
C GLU A 121 12.53 -12.03 -10.30
N ALA A 122 12.31 -13.33 -10.13
CA ALA A 122 11.51 -14.14 -11.05
C ALA A 122 10.04 -13.66 -11.10
N LEU A 123 9.46 -13.26 -9.97
CA LEU A 123 8.14 -12.67 -9.92
C LEU A 123 8.08 -11.35 -10.72
N ILE A 124 9.02 -10.44 -10.48
CA ILE A 124 9.09 -9.14 -11.18
C ILE A 124 9.27 -9.34 -12.69
N GLU A 125 10.13 -10.28 -13.10
CA GLU A 125 10.34 -10.59 -14.52
C GLU A 125 9.10 -11.19 -15.18
N ALA A 126 8.38 -12.05 -14.48
CA ALA A 126 7.14 -12.66 -14.99
C ALA A 126 5.99 -11.67 -15.08
N GLU A 127 5.80 -10.84 -14.07
CA GLU A 127 4.68 -9.91 -13.97
C GLU A 127 4.91 -8.60 -14.71
N LYS A 128 6.15 -8.12 -14.81
CA LYS A 128 6.55 -6.85 -15.46
C LYS A 128 5.68 -5.67 -15.01
N PRO A 129 5.66 -5.35 -13.70
CA PRO A 129 4.87 -4.26 -13.20
C PRO A 129 5.39 -2.90 -13.66
N ASP A 130 4.50 -1.91 -13.75
CA ASP A 130 4.85 -0.50 -13.91
C ASP A 130 5.06 0.18 -12.54
N LEU A 131 4.39 -0.35 -11.52
CA LEU A 131 4.42 0.15 -10.14
C LEU A 131 4.44 -1.03 -9.15
N VAL A 132 5.26 -0.91 -8.12
CA VAL A 132 5.22 -1.78 -6.94
C VAL A 132 5.00 -0.93 -5.69
N ILE A 133 4.08 -1.37 -4.84
CA ILE A 133 3.85 -0.82 -3.49
C ILE A 133 4.23 -1.90 -2.49
N THR A 134 4.96 -1.55 -1.44
CA THR A 134 5.38 -2.47 -0.39
C THR A 134 5.48 -1.78 0.96
N HIS A 135 5.87 -2.51 2.01
CA HIS A 135 6.04 -1.99 3.35
C HIS A 135 7.12 -0.90 3.46
N TRP A 136 6.88 0.07 4.33
CA TRP A 136 7.91 1.03 4.76
C TRP A 136 9.08 0.31 5.46
N PRO A 137 10.35 0.69 5.18
CA PRO A 137 11.51 -0.04 5.71
C PRO A 137 11.69 0.02 7.23
N ILE A 138 11.09 1.02 7.89
CA ILE A 138 11.17 1.17 9.36
C ILE A 138 9.84 0.75 9.97
N ASP A 139 9.79 -0.51 10.33
CA ASP A 139 8.59 -1.16 10.88
C ASP A 139 8.99 -2.03 12.08
N SER A 140 8.12 -2.16 13.09
CA SER A 140 8.36 -3.01 14.25
C SER A 140 8.30 -4.50 13.89
N HIS A 141 7.49 -4.87 12.86
CA HIS A 141 7.38 -6.25 12.41
C HIS A 141 8.57 -6.65 11.53
N ARG A 142 9.28 -7.70 11.96
CA ARG A 142 10.49 -8.16 11.26
C ARG A 142 10.20 -8.53 9.79
N ASP A 143 9.13 -9.26 9.53
CA ASP A 143 8.79 -9.77 8.20
C ASP A 143 8.43 -8.63 7.24
N HIS A 144 7.82 -7.53 7.72
CA HIS A 144 7.60 -6.32 6.92
C HIS A 144 8.92 -5.71 6.45
N ARG A 145 9.91 -5.62 7.36
CA ARG A 145 11.26 -5.12 7.00
C ARG A 145 11.96 -6.02 5.99
N VAL A 146 11.86 -7.36 6.16
CA VAL A 146 12.40 -8.33 5.19
C VAL A 146 11.73 -8.17 3.83
N CYS A 147 10.39 -8.06 3.79
CA CYS A 147 9.64 -7.80 2.57
C CYS A 147 10.11 -6.53 1.87
N SER A 148 10.21 -5.43 2.61
CA SER A 148 10.67 -4.14 2.10
C SER A 148 12.09 -4.20 1.50
N ILE A 149 13.03 -4.87 2.18
CA ILE A 149 14.42 -5.01 1.70
C ILE A 149 14.47 -5.82 0.41
N LEU A 150 13.78 -6.97 0.36
CA LEU A 150 13.74 -7.81 -0.84
C LEU A 150 13.16 -7.07 -2.05
N VAL A 151 12.08 -6.30 -1.86
CA VAL A 151 11.47 -5.51 -2.92
C VAL A 151 12.38 -4.38 -3.38
N TYR A 152 13.03 -3.68 -2.44
CA TYR A 152 14.00 -2.63 -2.78
C TYR A 152 15.18 -3.17 -3.60
N ASP A 153 15.74 -4.31 -3.21
CA ASP A 153 16.85 -4.91 -3.94
C ASP A 153 16.42 -5.43 -5.32
N ALA A 154 15.21 -5.99 -5.45
CA ALA A 154 14.64 -6.37 -6.76
C ALA A 154 14.43 -5.14 -7.67
N TRP A 155 13.97 -4.01 -7.12
CA TRP A 155 13.86 -2.74 -7.84
C TRP A 155 15.23 -2.26 -8.36
N ARG A 156 16.26 -2.35 -7.55
CA ARG A 156 17.62 -2.02 -7.97
C ARG A 156 18.17 -2.98 -9.05
N GLN A 157 17.94 -4.27 -8.85
CA GLN A 157 18.39 -5.31 -9.78
C GLN A 157 17.69 -5.20 -11.14
N SER A 158 16.41 -4.83 -11.17
CA SER A 158 15.65 -4.56 -12.38
C SER A 158 16.08 -3.29 -13.13
N ARG A 159 17.09 -2.56 -12.63
CA ARG A 159 17.55 -1.26 -13.13
C ARG A 159 16.43 -0.22 -13.12
N TYR A 160 15.63 -0.22 -12.04
CA TYR A 160 14.55 0.76 -11.83
C TYR A 160 13.45 0.68 -12.90
N SER A 161 13.13 -0.53 -13.38
CA SER A 161 12.17 -0.76 -14.45
C SER A 161 10.72 -0.47 -14.09
N PHE A 162 10.43 -0.22 -12.81
CA PHE A 162 9.12 0.15 -12.27
C PHE A 162 9.26 1.24 -11.21
N ASP A 163 8.20 1.99 -10.97
CA ASP A 163 8.13 2.90 -9.83
C ASP A 163 7.97 2.11 -8.54
N LEU A 164 8.69 2.49 -7.48
CA LEU A 164 8.58 1.88 -6.15
C LEU A 164 8.00 2.88 -5.15
N TYR A 165 6.95 2.45 -4.45
CA TYR A 165 6.36 3.20 -3.35
C TYR A 165 6.27 2.34 -2.10
N TYR A 166 6.37 3.01 -0.97
CA TYR A 166 6.18 2.41 0.35
C TYR A 166 4.86 2.90 0.94
N GLY A 167 4.07 1.98 1.47
CA GLY A 167 2.87 2.24 2.25
C GLY A 167 3.10 1.96 3.73
N GLU A 168 2.12 2.31 4.55
CA GLU A 168 2.15 2.15 6.00
C GLU A 168 1.11 1.14 6.48
N VAL A 169 1.46 0.45 7.57
CA VAL A 169 0.56 -0.44 8.30
C VAL A 169 0.55 -0.02 9.76
N MET A 170 -0.59 0.37 10.30
CA MET A 170 -0.76 0.82 11.69
C MET A 170 0.34 1.79 12.14
N THR A 171 0.37 2.97 11.52
CA THR A 171 1.40 3.98 11.79
C THR A 171 1.48 4.35 13.27
N GLY A 172 2.70 4.51 13.78
CA GLY A 172 2.97 4.74 15.20
C GLY A 172 3.01 3.48 16.07
N MET A 173 2.40 2.38 15.63
CA MET A 173 2.49 1.06 16.30
C MET A 173 3.46 0.14 15.57
N GLN A 174 3.19 -0.17 14.31
CA GLN A 174 4.07 -0.98 13.47
C GLN A 174 4.97 -0.10 12.61
N THR A 175 4.40 0.60 11.64
CA THR A 175 5.16 1.53 10.80
C THR A 175 5.61 2.75 11.61
N GLN A 176 6.90 3.03 11.63
CA GLN A 176 7.51 4.08 12.44
C GLN A 176 8.14 5.15 11.55
N THR A 177 8.12 6.42 12.01
CA THR A 177 8.74 7.56 11.33
C THR A 177 8.33 7.71 9.85
N PHE A 178 7.13 7.28 9.51
CA PHE A 178 6.61 7.38 8.14
C PHE A 178 6.30 8.85 7.80
N ALA A 179 6.87 9.31 6.70
CA ALA A 179 6.67 10.67 6.21
C ALA A 179 6.16 10.60 4.76
N PRO A 180 4.84 10.61 4.55
CA PRO A 180 4.27 10.46 3.23
C PRO A 180 4.56 11.65 2.33
N THR A 181 4.67 11.38 1.04
CA THR A 181 4.85 12.38 -0.02
C THR A 181 3.71 12.35 -1.05
N HIS A 182 2.90 11.31 -1.02
CA HIS A 182 1.81 11.07 -1.95
C HIS A 182 0.59 10.55 -1.19
N TRP A 183 -0.60 11.01 -1.56
CA TRP A 183 -1.87 10.60 -0.96
C TRP A 183 -2.83 10.14 -2.05
N VAL A 184 -3.71 9.23 -1.69
CA VAL A 184 -4.82 8.76 -2.51
C VAL A 184 -6.11 8.91 -1.72
N ASN A 185 -7.03 9.73 -2.21
CA ASN A 185 -8.37 9.80 -1.65
C ASN A 185 -9.12 8.49 -1.90
N ILE A 186 -9.43 7.78 -0.84
CA ILE A 186 -10.15 6.51 -0.87
C ILE A 186 -11.56 6.61 -0.29
N THR A 187 -12.09 7.83 -0.14
CA THR A 187 -13.39 8.05 0.51
C THR A 187 -14.51 7.19 -0.11
N GLU A 188 -14.52 7.06 -1.44
CA GLU A 188 -15.49 6.24 -2.15
C GLU A 188 -15.20 4.74 -2.09
N GLN A 189 -13.91 4.36 -1.92
CA GLN A 189 -13.46 2.98 -1.88
C GLN A 189 -13.43 2.39 -0.47
N HIS A 190 -13.48 3.23 0.56
CA HIS A 190 -13.30 2.85 1.96
C HIS A 190 -14.24 1.72 2.40
N GLU A 191 -15.53 1.81 2.10
CA GLU A 191 -16.49 0.76 2.49
C GLU A 191 -16.17 -0.59 1.82
N GLN A 192 -15.74 -0.59 0.55
CA GLN A 192 -15.34 -1.81 -0.14
C GLN A 192 -14.02 -2.37 0.41
N LYS A 193 -13.05 -1.50 0.76
CA LYS A 193 -11.82 -1.90 1.45
C LYS A 193 -12.13 -2.60 2.78
N VAL A 194 -12.99 -2.01 3.61
CA VAL A 194 -13.42 -2.60 4.88
C VAL A 194 -14.03 -3.98 4.65
N LYS A 195 -14.94 -4.14 3.70
CA LYS A 195 -15.53 -5.45 3.35
C LYS A 195 -14.47 -6.46 2.91
N ALA A 196 -13.43 -6.03 2.22
CA ALA A 196 -12.37 -6.90 1.74
C ALA A 196 -11.54 -7.43 2.92
N TYR A 197 -10.99 -6.57 3.79
CA TYR A 197 -10.18 -7.08 4.88
C TYR A 197 -10.99 -7.83 5.95
N TYR A 198 -12.31 -7.60 6.09
CA TYR A 198 -13.19 -8.46 6.90
C TYR A 198 -13.35 -9.89 6.38
N CYS A 199 -12.79 -10.22 5.20
CA CYS A 199 -12.65 -11.59 4.75
C CYS A 199 -11.62 -12.39 5.59
N HIS A 200 -10.69 -11.72 6.27
CA HIS A 200 -9.67 -12.31 7.15
C HIS A 200 -10.25 -12.65 8.54
N LYS A 201 -11.22 -13.56 8.57
CA LYS A 201 -12.00 -13.92 9.77
C LYS A 201 -11.18 -14.53 10.88
N SER A 202 -9.99 -15.05 10.57
CA SER A 202 -9.07 -15.61 11.56
C SER A 202 -8.30 -14.54 12.35
N GLN A 203 -8.45 -13.26 11.97
CA GLN A 203 -7.81 -12.11 12.60
C GLN A 203 -8.83 -11.24 13.32
N ASP A 204 -8.38 -10.37 14.25
CA ASP A 204 -9.24 -9.42 14.96
C ASP A 204 -9.52 -8.19 14.09
N MET A 205 -10.37 -8.36 13.07
CA MET A 205 -10.66 -7.29 12.11
C MET A 205 -11.36 -6.07 12.72
N PRO A 206 -12.21 -6.16 13.75
CA PRO A 206 -12.72 -4.98 14.45
C PRO A 206 -11.61 -4.09 15.02
N LEU A 207 -10.59 -4.66 15.66
CA LEU A 207 -9.45 -3.93 16.18
C LEU A 207 -8.56 -3.37 15.06
N VAL A 208 -8.33 -4.16 14.02
CA VAL A 208 -7.60 -3.72 12.81
C VAL A 208 -8.31 -2.53 12.17
N GLN A 209 -9.63 -2.56 12.05
CA GLN A 209 -10.41 -1.45 11.51
C GLN A 209 -10.25 -0.18 12.34
N GLU A 210 -10.37 -0.26 13.67
CA GLU A 210 -10.21 0.92 14.54
C GLU A 210 -8.89 1.65 14.26
N TRP A 211 -7.80 0.90 14.14
CA TRP A 211 -6.48 1.47 13.89
C TRP A 211 -6.31 2.03 12.47
N HIS A 212 -6.81 1.30 11.47
CA HIS A 212 -6.71 1.74 10.08
C HIS A 212 -7.63 2.91 9.79
N ASP A 213 -8.86 2.93 10.32
CA ASP A 213 -9.76 4.09 10.19
C ASP A 213 -9.13 5.36 10.78
N ALA A 214 -8.50 5.26 11.96
CA ALA A 214 -7.82 6.38 12.57
C ALA A 214 -6.65 6.90 11.69
N MET A 215 -5.86 6.00 11.13
CA MET A 215 -4.77 6.32 10.21
C MET A 215 -5.28 6.96 8.92
N GLU A 216 -6.29 6.38 8.29
CA GLU A 216 -6.87 6.86 7.04
C GLU A 216 -7.57 8.22 7.21
N ILE A 217 -8.19 8.48 8.37
CA ILE A 217 -8.74 9.80 8.72
C ILE A 217 -7.60 10.82 8.85
N LEU A 218 -6.51 10.47 9.55
CA LEU A 218 -5.33 11.35 9.66
C LEU A 218 -4.79 11.71 8.28
N ARG A 219 -4.61 10.72 7.40
CA ARG A 219 -4.14 10.95 6.02
C ARG A 219 -5.15 11.75 5.19
N GLY A 220 -6.43 11.54 5.42
CA GLY A 220 -7.50 12.34 4.83
C GLY A 220 -7.42 13.81 5.23
N MET A 221 -7.14 14.10 6.50
CA MET A 221 -6.93 15.49 6.98
C MET A 221 -5.75 16.16 6.28
N GLU A 222 -4.65 15.44 6.04
CA GLU A 222 -3.46 15.97 5.36
C GLU A 222 -3.74 16.38 3.91
N CYS A 223 -4.66 15.70 3.21
CA CYS A 223 -5.01 15.97 1.81
C CYS A 223 -6.45 16.47 1.59
N HIS A 224 -7.14 16.91 2.65
CA HIS A 224 -8.49 17.49 2.60
C HIS A 224 -9.58 16.55 2.08
N THR A 225 -9.52 15.27 2.45
CA THR A 225 -10.53 14.25 2.16
C THR A 225 -11.02 13.59 3.45
N LYS A 226 -12.05 12.72 3.36
CA LYS A 226 -12.53 11.99 4.53
C LYS A 226 -11.59 10.84 4.91
N TYR A 227 -11.18 10.06 3.93
CA TYR A 227 -10.26 8.93 4.07
C TYR A 227 -9.20 9.00 2.97
N ALA A 228 -7.95 8.78 3.32
CA ALA A 228 -6.87 8.64 2.37
C ALA A 228 -5.89 7.54 2.78
N GLU A 229 -5.24 6.97 1.80
CA GLU A 229 -4.03 6.17 1.95
C GLU A 229 -2.82 7.01 1.56
N ALA A 230 -1.68 6.77 2.20
CA ALA A 230 -0.51 7.60 2.02
C ALA A 230 0.73 6.77 1.68
N PHE A 231 1.60 7.35 0.85
CA PHE A 231 2.74 6.65 0.27
C PHE A 231 3.98 7.54 0.24
N THR A 232 5.14 6.90 0.24
CA THR A 232 6.42 7.56 0.00
C THR A 232 7.07 6.95 -1.24
N LYS A 233 7.35 7.77 -2.26
CA LYS A 233 8.04 7.32 -3.47
C LYS A 233 9.53 7.10 -3.18
N GLN A 234 10.04 5.93 -3.57
CA GLN A 234 11.48 5.72 -3.68
C GLN A 234 12.01 6.47 -4.88
N VAL A 235 12.93 7.37 -4.66
CA VAL A 235 13.61 8.10 -5.73
C VAL A 235 15.04 7.61 -5.89
N TRP A 236 15.50 7.58 -7.13
CA TRP A 236 16.91 7.41 -7.46
C TRP A 236 17.47 8.75 -7.91
N THR A 237 18.55 9.17 -7.31
CA THR A 237 19.35 10.31 -7.76
C THR A 237 20.70 9.77 -8.22
N GLU A 238 21.07 10.04 -9.48
CA GLU A 238 22.40 9.78 -9.99
C GLU A 238 23.46 10.64 -9.30
#